data_cadf8d6098af1c0b32ab57d34e77da28
#
_entry.id   cadf8d6098af1c0b32ab57d34e77da28
#
_cell.length_a   1.000
_cell.length_b   1.000
_cell.length_c   1.000
_cell.angle_alpha   90.00
_cell.angle_beta   90.00
_cell.angle_gamma   90.00
#
_symmetry.space_group_name_H-M   'P 1'
#
loop_
_entity.id
_entity.type
_entity.pdbx_description
1 polymer ?
#
loop_
_entity_poly.entity_id
_entity_poly.type
_entity_poly.pdbx_seq_one_letter_code
_entity_poly.pdbx_strand_id
1 'polypeptide(L)'
;MEDHPEERLSRAFAALSDPVRRNIITRLTVGDATVNDLAAPYDISLQAVSKHLKVLEEAGLVSRRREAQRRPVHLESEALATMTGWIERHQRRAEERMARLEEVLADLPSPHPGTTSTGADR
;
A
#
# COMPACT_ATOMS: atom_id res chain seq x y z
N MET A 1 -12.58 -3.41 22.72
CA MET A 1 -13.30 -3.62 21.53
C MET A 1 -12.37 -3.87 20.37
N GLU A 2 -12.64 -4.87 19.59
CA GLU A 2 -11.77 -5.20 18.50
C GLU A 2 -12.14 -4.53 17.24
N ASP A 3 -11.14 -4.12 16.48
CA ASP A 3 -11.38 -3.51 15.21
C ASP A 3 -11.78 -4.55 14.21
N HIS A 4 -12.65 -4.19 13.32
CA HIS A 4 -12.96 -5.02 12.19
C HIS A 4 -11.76 -5.01 11.23
N PRO A 5 -11.54 -6.10 10.52
CA PRO A 5 -10.44 -6.14 9.55
C PRO A 5 -10.51 -5.03 8.52
N GLU A 6 -11.73 -4.65 8.13
CA GLU A 6 -11.89 -3.56 7.18
C GLU A 6 -11.39 -2.24 7.75
N GLU A 7 -11.67 -2.00 9.02
CA GLU A 7 -11.23 -0.76 9.64
C GLU A 7 -9.73 -0.73 9.80
N ARG A 8 -9.13 -1.86 10.14
CA ARG A 8 -7.69 -1.92 10.26
C ARG A 8 -7.02 -1.68 8.91
N LEU A 9 -7.60 -2.25 7.86
CA LEU A 9 -7.07 -2.07 6.52
C LEU A 9 -7.17 -0.61 6.11
N SER A 10 -8.29 0.04 6.40
CA SER A 10 -8.48 1.44 6.07
C SER A 10 -7.46 2.32 6.79
N ARG A 11 -7.20 2.04 8.05
CA ARG A 11 -6.23 2.82 8.80
C ARG A 11 -4.82 2.62 8.24
N ALA A 12 -4.50 1.40 7.82
CA ALA A 12 -3.19 1.14 7.24
C ALA A 12 -2.99 1.92 5.95
N PHE A 13 -3.98 1.90 5.06
CA PHE A 13 -3.87 2.66 3.82
C PHE A 13 -3.81 4.16 4.09
N ALA A 14 -4.62 4.64 5.04
CA ALA A 14 -4.60 6.06 5.37
C ALA A 14 -3.24 6.47 5.93
N ALA A 15 -2.65 5.63 6.76
CA ALA A 15 -1.34 5.93 7.32
C ALA A 15 -0.28 6.06 6.25
N LEU A 16 -0.40 5.31 5.16
CA LEU A 16 0.58 5.36 4.10
C LEU A 16 0.28 6.42 3.05
N SER A 17 -0.74 7.25 3.28
CA SER A 17 -1.04 8.32 2.33
C SER A 17 -0.06 9.49 2.47
N ASP A 18 0.71 9.54 3.53
CA ASP A 18 1.64 10.63 3.79
C ASP A 18 3.06 10.24 3.37
N PRO A 19 3.78 11.09 2.64
CA PRO A 19 5.12 10.71 2.16
C PRO A 19 6.14 10.52 3.27
N VAL A 20 6.05 11.28 4.36
CA VAL A 20 6.99 11.11 5.46
C VAL A 20 6.76 9.74 6.09
N ARG A 21 5.51 9.36 6.28
CA ARG A 21 5.22 8.06 6.87
C ARG A 21 5.66 6.92 5.97
N ARG A 22 5.48 7.07 4.64
CA ARG A 22 5.98 6.04 3.72
C ARG A 22 7.50 5.93 3.79
N ASN A 23 8.19 7.06 3.92
CA ASN A 23 9.64 7.02 4.03
C ASN A 23 10.09 6.34 5.32
N ILE A 24 9.38 6.58 6.41
CA ILE A 24 9.68 5.91 7.67
C ILE A 24 9.57 4.40 7.48
N ILE A 25 8.49 3.94 6.85
CA ILE A 25 8.32 2.51 6.60
C ILE A 25 9.47 1.97 5.76
N THR A 26 9.85 2.69 4.70
CA THR A 26 10.95 2.25 3.85
C THR A 26 12.22 2.07 4.66
N ARG A 27 12.52 3.01 5.54
CA ARG A 27 13.72 2.93 6.34
C ARG A 27 13.67 1.78 7.34
N LEU A 28 12.48 1.48 7.85
CA LEU A 28 12.35 0.38 8.80
C LEU A 28 12.44 -0.99 8.14
N THR A 29 12.37 -1.07 6.82
CA THR A 29 12.60 -2.34 6.15
C THR A 29 14.06 -2.77 6.26
N VAL A 30 14.96 -1.83 6.51
CA VAL A 30 16.37 -2.13 6.64
C VAL A 30 16.67 -2.61 8.07
N GLY A 31 15.95 -2.10 9.05
CA GLY A 31 16.15 -2.49 10.43
C GLY A 31 15.41 -1.56 11.36
N ASP A 32 15.33 -1.94 12.60
CA ASP A 32 14.66 -1.12 13.60
C ASP A 32 15.43 0.18 13.82
N ALA A 33 14.74 1.22 14.25
CA ALA A 33 15.37 2.52 14.44
C ALA A 33 14.68 3.26 15.57
N THR A 34 15.40 4.12 16.25
CA THR A 34 14.80 4.94 17.30
C THR A 34 14.14 6.16 16.68
N VAL A 35 13.32 6.85 17.47
CA VAL A 35 12.68 8.07 17.00
C VAL A 35 13.74 9.10 16.58
N ASN A 36 14.81 9.21 17.35
CA ASN A 36 15.88 10.14 16.99
C ASN A 36 16.52 9.78 15.67
N ASP A 37 16.74 8.48 15.43
CA ASP A 37 17.31 8.05 14.16
C ASP A 37 16.37 8.42 13.01
N LEU A 38 15.08 8.24 13.22
CA LEU A 38 14.11 8.49 12.16
C LEU A 38 13.94 9.99 11.89
N ALA A 39 14.12 10.80 12.92
CA ALA A 39 13.96 12.24 12.75
C ALA A 39 15.18 12.90 12.13
N ALA A 40 16.34 12.29 12.26
CA ALA A 40 17.60 12.94 11.89
C ALA A 40 17.62 13.55 10.48
N PRO A 41 17.13 12.86 9.45
CA PRO A 41 17.21 13.43 8.11
C PRO A 41 16.16 14.48 7.78
N TYR A 42 15.21 14.72 8.68
CA TYR A 42 14.15 15.64 8.38
C TYR A 42 14.34 16.97 9.07
N ASP A 43 13.82 18.02 8.44
CA ASP A 43 13.86 19.35 9.03
C ASP A 43 12.53 19.56 9.74
N ILE A 44 12.15 18.63 10.60
CA ILE A 44 10.94 18.74 11.39
C ILE A 44 11.26 18.29 12.80
N SER A 45 10.41 18.66 13.73
CA SER A 45 10.68 18.40 15.13
C SER A 45 10.51 16.94 15.48
N LEU A 46 11.09 16.53 16.59
CA LEU A 46 10.88 15.19 17.12
C LEU A 46 9.43 14.96 17.43
N GLN A 47 8.71 16.02 17.84
CA GLN A 47 7.29 15.88 18.11
C GLN A 47 6.51 15.56 16.84
N ALA A 48 6.89 16.15 15.73
CA ALA A 48 6.22 15.87 14.46
C ALA A 48 6.46 14.44 14.02
N VAL A 49 7.71 13.97 14.15
CA VAL A 49 8.03 12.58 13.82
C VAL A 49 7.28 11.63 14.74
N SER A 50 7.19 11.98 16.03
CA SER A 50 6.46 11.15 16.98
C SER A 50 4.99 11.04 16.62
N LYS A 51 4.40 12.12 16.11
CA LYS A 51 3.01 12.07 15.69
C LYS A 51 2.83 11.15 14.50
N HIS A 52 3.75 11.22 13.55
CA HIS A 52 3.71 10.29 12.40
C HIS A 52 3.84 8.85 12.87
N LEU A 53 4.73 8.61 13.83
CA LEU A 53 4.90 7.27 14.35
C LEU A 53 3.67 6.79 15.10
N LYS A 54 2.99 7.69 15.80
CA LYS A 54 1.78 7.30 16.49
C LYS A 54 0.69 6.86 15.50
N VAL A 55 0.57 7.56 14.38
CA VAL A 55 -0.38 7.17 13.34
C VAL A 55 -0.04 5.79 12.81
N LEU A 56 1.25 5.55 12.54
CA LEU A 56 1.69 4.25 12.04
C LEU A 56 1.46 3.15 13.08
N GLU A 57 1.68 3.47 14.33
CA GLU A 57 1.50 2.50 15.40
C GLU A 57 0.03 2.13 15.58
N GLU A 58 -0.84 3.13 15.54
CA GLU A 58 -2.27 2.88 15.66
C GLU A 58 -2.82 2.12 14.47
N ALA A 59 -2.17 2.26 13.33
CA ALA A 59 -2.55 1.51 12.14
C ALA A 59 -1.98 0.09 12.13
N GLY A 60 -1.19 -0.27 13.12
CA GLY A 60 -0.60 -1.60 13.19
C GLY A 60 0.57 -1.84 12.28
N LEU A 61 1.13 -0.76 11.70
CA LEU A 61 2.24 -0.90 10.77
C LEU A 61 3.59 -0.93 11.48
N VAL A 62 3.68 -0.37 12.67
CA VAL A 62 4.91 -0.41 13.45
C VAL A 62 4.58 -0.69 14.90
N SER A 63 5.58 -1.12 15.65
CA SER A 63 5.45 -1.34 17.09
C SER A 63 6.72 -0.85 17.77
N ARG A 64 6.68 -0.72 19.07
CA ARG A 64 7.85 -0.33 19.84
C ARG A 64 8.40 -1.55 20.51
N ARG A 65 9.70 -1.77 20.33
CA ARG A 65 10.35 -2.88 20.99
C ARG A 65 10.91 -2.41 22.33
N ARG A 66 10.99 -3.33 23.27
CA ARG A 66 11.60 -3.01 24.55
C ARG A 66 13.03 -3.49 24.51
N GLU A 67 13.96 -2.56 24.45
CA GLU A 67 15.35 -2.88 24.48
C GLU A 67 16.00 -1.87 25.37
N ALA A 68 16.15 -2.19 26.63
CA ALA A 68 16.74 -1.29 27.60
C ALA A 68 16.04 0.06 27.55
N GLN A 69 16.75 1.12 27.28
CA GLN A 69 16.16 2.44 27.26
C GLN A 69 15.87 2.95 25.86
N ARG A 70 16.24 2.21 24.83
CA ARG A 70 16.15 2.76 23.50
C ARG A 70 14.76 2.68 22.89
N ARG A 71 14.06 1.63 23.13
CA ARG A 71 12.71 1.43 22.59
C ARG A 71 12.65 1.70 21.09
N PRO A 72 13.36 0.94 20.30
CA PRO A 72 13.34 1.15 18.84
C PRO A 72 12.00 0.84 18.23
N VAL A 73 11.73 1.48 17.11
CA VAL A 73 10.51 1.26 16.32
C VAL A 73 10.78 0.10 15.39
N HIS A 74 9.81 -0.79 15.31
CA HIS A 74 9.93 -2.03 14.53
C HIS A 74 8.81 -2.11 13.51
N LEU A 75 9.12 -2.51 12.29
CA LEU A 75 8.12 -2.65 11.25
C LEU A 75 7.35 -3.96 11.41
N GLU A 76 6.04 -3.87 11.35
CA GLU A 76 5.20 -5.05 11.43
C GLU A 76 4.85 -5.48 10.01
N SER A 77 5.64 -6.39 9.47
CA SER A 77 5.50 -6.77 8.08
C SER A 77 4.19 -7.47 7.78
N GLU A 78 3.53 -8.03 8.80
CA GLU A 78 2.24 -8.67 8.60
C GLU A 78 1.20 -7.67 8.12
N ALA A 79 1.26 -6.44 8.58
CA ALA A 79 0.32 -5.43 8.13
C ALA A 79 0.50 -5.16 6.65
N LEU A 80 1.75 -5.12 6.20
CA LEU A 80 2.02 -4.92 4.78
C LEU A 80 1.52 -6.11 3.97
N ALA A 81 1.67 -7.31 4.52
CA ALA A 81 1.19 -8.51 3.82
C ALA A 81 -0.33 -8.49 3.66
N THR A 82 -1.04 -8.00 4.67
CA THR A 82 -2.49 -7.89 4.59
C THR A 82 -2.90 -6.89 3.50
N MET A 83 -2.22 -5.77 3.44
CA MET A 83 -2.49 -4.77 2.41
C MET A 83 -2.19 -5.31 1.02
N THR A 84 -1.08 -5.99 0.88
CA THR A 84 -0.69 -6.58 -0.39
C THR A 84 -1.72 -7.61 -0.84
N GLY A 85 -2.20 -8.42 0.10
CA GLY A 85 -3.21 -9.42 -0.22
C GLY A 85 -4.48 -8.81 -0.77
N TRP A 86 -4.93 -7.70 -0.16
CA TRP A 86 -6.12 -7.00 -0.63
C TRP A 86 -5.90 -6.49 -2.06
N ILE A 87 -4.75 -5.86 -2.29
CA ILE A 87 -4.43 -5.31 -3.60
C ILE A 87 -4.37 -6.41 -4.65
N GLU A 88 -3.69 -7.52 -4.32
CA GLU A 88 -3.52 -8.60 -5.28
C GLU A 88 -4.84 -9.27 -5.64
N ARG A 89 -5.72 -9.44 -4.67
CA ARG A 89 -7.01 -10.05 -4.96
C ARG A 89 -7.81 -9.19 -5.92
N HIS A 90 -7.78 -7.88 -5.73
CA HIS A 90 -8.55 -6.99 -6.57
C HIS A 90 -7.90 -6.82 -7.94
N GLN A 91 -6.57 -6.83 -7.99
CA GLN A 91 -5.87 -6.79 -9.25
C GLN A 91 -6.19 -8.03 -10.07
N ARG A 92 -6.18 -9.21 -9.46
CA ARG A 92 -6.50 -10.45 -10.18
C ARG A 92 -7.91 -10.43 -10.71
N ARG A 93 -8.87 -9.94 -9.91
CA ARG A 93 -10.24 -9.86 -10.38
C ARG A 93 -10.37 -8.94 -11.58
N ALA A 94 -9.68 -7.81 -11.54
CA ALA A 94 -9.71 -6.88 -12.66
C ALA A 94 -9.10 -7.50 -13.91
N GLU A 95 -7.98 -8.21 -13.74
CA GLU A 95 -7.34 -8.87 -14.86
C GLU A 95 -8.19 -9.97 -15.44
N GLU A 96 -8.86 -10.74 -14.58
CA GLU A 96 -9.73 -11.81 -15.03
C GLU A 96 -10.91 -11.23 -15.80
N ARG A 97 -11.46 -10.13 -15.29
CA ARG A 97 -12.56 -9.50 -15.99
C ARG A 97 -12.13 -9.00 -17.36
N MET A 98 -10.94 -8.40 -17.44
CA MET A 98 -10.42 -7.92 -18.71
C MET A 98 -10.20 -9.07 -19.68
N ALA A 99 -9.67 -10.18 -19.19
CA ALA A 99 -9.44 -11.34 -20.04
C ALA A 99 -10.75 -11.89 -20.60
N ARG A 100 -11.79 -11.94 -19.75
CA ARG A 100 -13.08 -12.42 -20.20
C ARG A 100 -13.69 -11.48 -21.24
N LEU A 101 -13.50 -10.18 -21.02
CA LEU A 101 -14.02 -9.21 -21.95
C LEU A 101 -13.31 -9.33 -23.30
N GLU A 102 -12.01 -9.53 -23.27
CA GLU A 102 -11.26 -9.71 -24.51
C GLU A 102 -11.71 -10.96 -25.24
N GLU A 103 -12.02 -12.02 -24.52
CA GLU A 103 -12.50 -13.23 -25.15
C GLU A 103 -13.84 -12.99 -25.82
N VAL A 104 -14.73 -12.28 -25.17
CA VAL A 104 -16.02 -11.97 -25.75
C VAL A 104 -15.85 -11.12 -27.00
N LEU A 105 -14.99 -10.12 -26.96
CA LEU A 105 -14.76 -9.28 -28.11
C LEU A 105 -14.13 -10.05 -29.26
N ALA A 106 -13.27 -10.97 -28.97
CA ALA A 106 -12.64 -11.76 -30.00
C ALA A 106 -13.63 -12.68 -30.70
N ASP A 107 -14.68 -13.12 -30.00
CA ASP A 107 -15.67 -13.99 -30.56
C ASP A 107 -16.78 -13.27 -31.30
N LEU A 108 -16.84 -11.96 -31.20
CA LEU A 108 -17.90 -11.23 -31.88
C LEU A 108 -17.60 -11.14 -33.35
N PRO A 109 -18.61 -11.22 -34.19
CA PRO A 109 -18.39 -11.06 -35.63
C PRO A 109 -18.05 -9.61 -35.92
N SER A 110 -17.35 -9.39 -36.98
CA SER A 110 -16.99 -8.06 -37.39
C SER A 110 -18.26 -7.27 -37.66
N PRO A 111 -18.41 -6.10 -37.08
CA PRO A 111 -19.65 -5.34 -37.27
C PRO A 111 -19.89 -4.92 -38.70
N HIS A 112 -18.84 -4.57 -39.38
CA HIS A 112 -19.00 -4.16 -40.75
C HIS A 112 -17.89 -4.76 -41.57
N PRO A 113 -18.17 -5.74 -42.34
CA PRO A 113 -17.13 -6.33 -43.15
C PRO A 113 -16.42 -5.30 -43.99
N GLY A 114 -17.18 -4.38 -44.50
CA GLY A 114 -16.56 -3.39 -45.34
C GLY A 114 -15.69 -2.45 -44.58
N THR A 115 -16.06 -2.22 -43.34
CA THR A 115 -15.33 -1.29 -42.57
C THR A 115 -13.96 -1.80 -42.32
N THR A 116 -13.86 -3.05 -42.12
CA THR A 116 -12.56 -3.54 -41.79
C THR A 116 -11.61 -3.30 -42.91
N SER A 117 -12.13 -3.31 -44.05
CA SER A 117 -11.16 -3.15 -45.11
C SER A 117 -10.90 -1.78 -45.37
N THR A 118 -11.80 -0.86 -45.02
CA THR A 118 -11.55 0.37 -45.44
C THR A 118 -10.56 0.91 -44.77
N GLY A 119 -10.42 0.52 -43.71
CA GLY A 119 -9.47 1.19 -43.09
C GLY A 119 -8.47 1.31 -44.05
N ALA A 120 -8.39 0.48 -44.69
CA ALA A 120 -7.39 0.54 -45.52
C ALA A 120 -7.57 1.27 -46.64
N ASP A 121 -8.42 1.30 -47.07
CA ASP A 121 -8.59 1.86 -48.19
C ASP A 121 -8.36 3.04 -48.24
N ARG A 122 -7.92 3.34 -48.23
CA ARG A 122 -7.66 4.49 -48.48
C ARG A 122 -6.59 4.69 -48.28
#